data_4fa9bc6e8a9b0dbf224ceed6b7c3a7f9
#
_entry.id   4fa9bc6e8a9b0dbf224ceed6b7c3a7f9
#
_cell.length_a   1.000
_cell.length_b   1.000
_cell.length_c   1.000
_cell.angle_alpha   90.00
_cell.angle_beta   90.00
_cell.angle_gamma   90.00
#
_symmetry.space_group_name_H-M   'P 1'
#
loop_
_entity.id
_entity.type
_entity.pdbx_description
1 polymer ?
#
loop_
_entity_poly.entity_id
_entity_poly.type
_entity_poly.pdbx_seq_one_letter_code
_entity_poly.pdbx_strand_id
1 'polypeptide(L)'
;MKSAIVLIADGSEELEALSPVEYLRRAGVDVSVVSVGTASRTVTLSRKVSVNADISLEAYLSAASGNLPDAVVVPGGMPGTTNIAASRSAVALVGEMHKAGKLVCAICAAPAFVLSKTSALEGRSWAGYPGTEENAGAFVSGYQADKAFVHDGNVITARGPGAAEEFSMEIVRTLCGESVADKVKKAALLR
;
A
#
# COMPACT_ATOMS: atom_id res chain seq x y z
N MET A 1 17.32 10.61 -1.32
CA MET A 1 16.88 9.25 -1.73
C MET A 1 15.38 9.20 -1.46
N LYS A 2 14.57 8.62 -2.34
CA LYS A 2 13.14 8.41 -2.07
C LYS A 2 12.96 7.31 -1.03
N SER A 3 11.93 7.41 -0.20
CA SER A 3 11.62 6.41 0.83
C SER A 3 10.16 5.97 0.77
N ALA A 4 9.92 4.71 1.13
CA ALA A 4 8.58 4.15 1.18
C ALA A 4 8.43 3.19 2.36
N ILE A 5 7.21 3.01 2.83
CA ILE A 5 6.86 1.96 3.78
C ILE A 5 5.78 1.06 3.21
N VAL A 6 5.87 -0.23 3.50
CA VAL A 6 4.83 -1.21 3.21
C VAL A 6 4.32 -1.76 4.53
N LEU A 7 3.05 -1.48 4.83
CA LEU A 7 2.40 -1.96 6.06
C LEU A 7 1.97 -3.40 5.87
N ILE A 8 2.35 -4.30 6.77
CA ILE A 8 1.91 -5.70 6.76
C ILE A 8 1.35 -6.10 8.12
N ALA A 9 0.32 -6.94 8.12
CA ALA A 9 -0.24 -7.55 9.31
C ALA A 9 -0.51 -9.03 9.05
N ASP A 10 -0.73 -9.83 10.09
CA ASP A 10 -1.12 -11.23 9.92
C ASP A 10 -2.33 -11.34 8.99
N GLY A 11 -2.20 -12.15 7.93
CA GLY A 11 -3.19 -12.32 6.89
C GLY A 11 -3.13 -11.32 5.73
N SER A 12 -2.13 -10.45 5.63
CA SER A 12 -1.88 -9.65 4.42
C SER A 12 -1.57 -10.56 3.22
N GLU A 13 -1.96 -10.13 2.02
CA GLU A 13 -1.76 -10.92 0.80
C GLU A 13 -0.31 -10.78 0.31
N GLU A 14 0.28 -11.90 -0.08
CA GLU A 14 1.70 -12.03 -0.39
C GLU A 14 2.15 -11.18 -1.57
N LEU A 15 1.48 -11.31 -2.73
CA LEU A 15 1.88 -10.58 -3.94
C LEU A 15 1.66 -9.07 -3.78
N GLU A 16 0.59 -8.70 -3.10
CA GLU A 16 0.24 -7.30 -2.87
C GLU A 16 1.20 -6.61 -1.89
N ALA A 17 1.73 -7.35 -0.92
CA ALA A 17 2.72 -6.86 0.02
C ALA A 17 4.14 -6.84 -0.57
N LEU A 18 4.55 -7.94 -1.22
CA LEU A 18 5.97 -8.15 -1.56
C LEU A 18 6.33 -7.60 -2.95
N SER A 19 5.41 -7.53 -3.91
CA SER A 19 5.70 -6.93 -5.22
C SER A 19 6.12 -5.46 -5.11
N PRO A 20 5.43 -4.59 -4.35
CA PRO A 20 5.89 -3.22 -4.15
C PRO A 20 7.27 -3.16 -3.48
N VAL A 21 7.57 -4.03 -2.49
CA VAL A 21 8.89 -4.09 -1.87
C VAL A 21 9.96 -4.38 -2.90
N GLU A 22 9.75 -5.41 -3.71
CA GLU A 22 10.71 -5.87 -4.72
C GLU A 22 10.99 -4.78 -5.77
N TYR A 23 9.95 -4.22 -6.38
CA TYR A 23 10.14 -3.27 -7.48
C TYR A 23 10.63 -1.90 -7.01
N LEU A 24 10.19 -1.44 -5.83
CA LEU A 24 10.70 -0.19 -5.27
C LEU A 24 12.18 -0.29 -4.85
N ARG A 25 12.59 -1.42 -4.25
CA ARG A 25 14.00 -1.67 -3.93
C ARG A 25 14.85 -1.76 -5.19
N ARG A 26 14.37 -2.39 -6.27
CA ARG A 26 15.04 -2.37 -7.60
C ARG A 26 15.17 -0.96 -8.17
N ALA A 27 14.21 -0.09 -7.90
CA ALA A 27 14.26 1.31 -8.32
C ALA A 27 15.19 2.19 -7.47
N GLY A 28 15.83 1.64 -6.43
CA GLY A 28 16.70 2.38 -5.52
C GLY A 28 15.95 3.19 -4.45
N VAL A 29 14.67 2.86 -4.21
CA VAL A 29 13.89 3.45 -3.11
C VAL A 29 14.28 2.76 -1.80
N ASP A 30 14.44 3.53 -0.73
CA ASP A 30 14.63 3.01 0.62
C ASP A 30 13.26 2.52 1.15
N VAL A 31 13.08 1.20 1.20
CA VAL A 31 11.79 0.57 1.55
C VAL A 31 11.90 -0.14 2.88
N SER A 32 11.07 0.27 3.84
CA SER A 32 10.88 -0.45 5.10
C SER A 32 9.57 -1.24 5.08
N VAL A 33 9.66 -2.54 5.36
CA VAL A 33 8.50 -3.39 5.63
C VAL A 33 8.14 -3.22 7.11
N VAL A 34 6.92 -2.76 7.39
CA VAL A 34 6.47 -2.36 8.72
C VAL A 34 5.36 -3.28 9.22
N SER A 35 5.57 -4.00 10.33
CA SER A 35 4.54 -4.83 10.94
C SER A 35 3.55 -4.02 11.76
N VAL A 36 2.25 -4.34 11.61
CA VAL A 36 1.14 -3.65 12.25
C VAL A 36 0.37 -4.61 13.15
N GLY A 37 -0.01 -4.16 14.34
CA GLY A 37 -0.89 -4.92 15.24
C GLY A 37 -0.21 -6.06 15.99
N THR A 38 1.11 -6.16 15.92
CA THR A 38 1.89 -7.19 16.63
C THR A 38 3.20 -6.59 17.16
N ALA A 39 3.60 -7.00 18.35
CA ALA A 39 4.92 -6.67 18.90
C ALA A 39 6.04 -7.46 18.21
N SER A 40 5.70 -8.57 17.55
CA SER A 40 6.61 -9.36 16.74
C SER A 40 6.83 -8.71 15.39
N ARG A 41 8.05 -8.80 14.86
CA ARG A 41 8.31 -8.44 13.46
C ARG A 41 8.00 -9.59 12.51
N THR A 42 7.77 -10.79 13.00
CA THR A 42 7.36 -11.93 12.17
C THR A 42 5.85 -11.85 11.95
N VAL A 43 5.46 -11.78 10.70
CA VAL A 43 4.07 -11.71 10.24
C VAL A 43 3.79 -12.92 9.36
N THR A 44 2.69 -13.61 9.60
CA THR A 44 2.23 -14.73 8.76
C THR A 44 1.20 -14.23 7.76
N LEU A 45 1.56 -14.23 6.49
CA LEU A 45 0.72 -13.76 5.40
C LEU A 45 -0.43 -14.73 5.08
N SER A 46 -1.32 -14.35 4.18
CA SER A 46 -2.61 -15.04 3.93
C SER A 46 -2.44 -16.48 3.41
N ARG A 47 -1.37 -16.77 2.67
CA ARG A 47 -1.02 -18.10 2.15
C ARG A 47 0.06 -18.80 2.96
N LYS A 48 0.22 -18.39 4.24
CA LYS A 48 1.14 -18.99 5.21
C LYS A 48 2.64 -18.76 4.97
N VAL A 49 2.98 -17.78 4.14
CA VAL A 49 4.35 -17.30 4.05
C VAL A 49 4.66 -16.45 5.28
N SER A 50 5.73 -16.76 5.99
CA SER A 50 6.19 -15.93 7.12
C SER A 50 7.21 -14.91 6.63
N VAL A 51 6.99 -13.65 6.96
CA VAL A 51 7.87 -12.53 6.62
C VAL A 51 8.35 -11.86 7.90
N ASN A 52 9.64 -11.61 7.98
CA ASN A 52 10.20 -10.75 9.02
C ASN A 52 10.19 -9.30 8.54
N ALA A 53 9.32 -8.48 9.12
CA ALA A 53 9.32 -7.05 8.89
C ALA A 53 10.64 -6.41 9.34
N ASP A 54 11.03 -5.33 8.68
CA ASP A 54 12.24 -4.58 9.04
C ASP A 54 12.08 -3.91 10.42
N ILE A 55 10.85 -3.45 10.72
CA ILE A 55 10.52 -2.72 11.96
C ILE A 55 9.04 -2.87 12.32
N SER A 56 8.66 -2.73 13.60
CA SER A 56 7.26 -2.59 13.99
C SER A 56 6.76 -1.15 13.76
N LEU A 57 5.43 -0.96 13.61
CA LEU A 57 4.85 0.36 13.40
C LEU A 57 5.18 1.31 14.56
N GLU A 58 5.10 0.86 15.79
CA GLU A 58 5.39 1.65 16.98
C GLU A 58 6.85 2.14 16.99
N ALA A 59 7.78 1.24 16.68
CA ALA A 59 9.19 1.58 16.59
C ALA A 59 9.48 2.52 15.39
N TYR A 60 8.81 2.29 14.26
CA TYR A 60 8.92 3.17 13.08
C TYR A 60 8.45 4.60 13.41
N LEU A 61 7.28 4.76 14.01
CA LEU A 61 6.73 6.07 14.36
C LEU A 61 7.63 6.81 15.38
N SER A 62 8.18 6.07 16.34
CA SER A 62 9.13 6.64 17.31
C SER A 62 10.42 7.10 16.63
N ALA A 63 10.99 6.31 15.72
CA ALA A 63 12.22 6.63 15.02
C ALA A 63 12.05 7.76 13.99
N ALA A 64 10.91 7.79 13.31
CA ALA A 64 10.61 8.79 12.29
C ALA A 64 10.48 10.22 12.87
N SER A 65 10.15 10.36 14.14
CA SER A 65 10.04 11.67 14.83
C SER A 65 9.21 12.70 14.04
N GLY A 66 8.12 12.24 13.41
CA GLY A 66 7.24 13.06 12.57
C GLY A 66 7.67 13.23 11.11
N ASN A 67 8.82 12.68 10.70
CA ASN A 67 9.20 12.67 9.29
C ASN A 67 8.39 11.62 8.51
N LEU A 68 7.71 12.04 7.46
CA LEU A 68 6.91 11.16 6.61
C LEU A 68 7.74 10.62 5.44
N PRO A 69 7.58 9.34 5.07
CA PRO A 69 8.18 8.79 3.85
C PRO A 69 7.52 9.39 2.60
N ASP A 70 8.08 9.15 1.42
CA ASP A 70 7.49 9.64 0.18
C ASP A 70 6.27 8.82 -0.25
N ALA A 71 6.18 7.55 0.18
CA ALA A 71 5.02 6.69 -0.08
C ALA A 71 4.69 5.76 1.09
N VAL A 72 3.40 5.44 1.23
CA VAL A 72 2.89 4.33 2.05
C VAL A 72 2.12 3.36 1.16
N VAL A 73 2.36 2.07 1.34
CA VAL A 73 1.65 0.99 0.63
C VAL A 73 0.89 0.13 1.64
N VAL A 74 -0.39 -0.07 1.36
CA VAL A 74 -1.30 -0.87 2.18
C VAL A 74 -1.80 -2.05 1.34
N PRO A 75 -1.31 -3.27 1.58
CA PRO A 75 -1.79 -4.47 0.89
C PRO A 75 -3.17 -4.88 1.38
N GLY A 76 -3.83 -5.71 0.60
CA GLY A 76 -5.04 -6.39 1.00
C GLY A 76 -4.78 -7.71 1.73
N GLY A 77 -5.65 -8.67 1.46
CA GLY A 77 -5.70 -9.93 2.20
C GLY A 77 -6.54 -9.83 3.47
N MET A 78 -7.23 -10.92 3.80
CA MET A 78 -8.05 -10.99 5.00
C MET A 78 -7.51 -12.11 5.92
N PRO A 79 -7.32 -11.85 7.21
CA PRO A 79 -7.72 -10.66 7.97
C PRO A 79 -6.68 -9.50 7.97
N GLY A 80 -5.62 -9.55 7.17
CA GLY A 80 -4.53 -8.54 7.19
C GLY A 80 -5.05 -7.11 7.04
N THR A 81 -5.94 -6.87 6.08
CA THR A 81 -6.57 -5.56 5.86
C THR A 81 -7.36 -5.09 7.08
N THR A 82 -8.16 -5.97 7.69
CA THR A 82 -8.92 -5.60 8.89
C THR A 82 -8.03 -5.38 10.11
N ASN A 83 -6.92 -6.10 10.22
CA ASN A 83 -5.92 -5.87 11.27
C ASN A 83 -5.24 -4.50 11.12
N ILE A 84 -4.87 -4.11 9.89
CA ILE A 84 -4.34 -2.76 9.61
C ILE A 84 -5.41 -1.70 9.89
N ALA A 85 -6.65 -1.91 9.44
CA ALA A 85 -7.78 -0.99 9.65
C ALA A 85 -8.20 -0.83 11.12
N ALA A 86 -7.88 -1.79 11.98
CA ALA A 86 -8.09 -1.72 13.42
C ALA A 86 -6.99 -0.93 14.16
N SER A 87 -5.82 -0.79 13.56
CA SER A 87 -4.72 0.00 14.12
C SER A 87 -4.96 1.51 13.92
N ARG A 88 -5.30 2.20 15.01
CA ARG A 88 -5.49 3.66 14.96
C ARG A 88 -4.24 4.39 14.45
N SER A 89 -3.06 3.93 14.85
CA SER A 89 -1.78 4.54 14.44
C SER A 89 -1.51 4.34 12.95
N ALA A 90 -1.83 3.16 12.38
CA ALA A 90 -1.69 2.91 10.95
C ALA A 90 -2.64 3.80 10.13
N VAL A 91 -3.92 3.87 10.53
CA VAL A 91 -4.92 4.71 9.85
C VAL A 91 -4.56 6.19 9.96
N ALA A 92 -4.09 6.64 11.12
CA ALA A 92 -3.63 8.03 11.32
C ALA A 92 -2.46 8.35 10.40
N LEU A 93 -1.43 7.49 10.35
CA LEU A 93 -0.27 7.66 9.46
C LEU A 93 -0.68 7.77 8.00
N VAL A 94 -1.56 6.86 7.52
CA VAL A 94 -2.08 6.92 6.14
C VAL A 94 -2.80 8.24 5.87
N GLY A 95 -3.62 8.71 6.81
CA GLY A 95 -4.33 9.98 6.70
C GLY A 95 -3.39 11.20 6.72
N GLU A 96 -2.34 11.18 7.53
CA GLU A 96 -1.31 12.22 7.57
C GLU A 96 -0.51 12.26 6.28
N MET A 97 -0.11 11.09 5.75
CA MET A 97 0.56 10.97 4.46
C MET A 97 -0.28 11.62 3.35
N HIS A 98 -1.58 11.28 3.28
CA HIS A 98 -2.49 11.87 2.30
C HIS A 98 -2.55 13.39 2.41
N LYS A 99 -2.78 13.92 3.62
CA LYS A 99 -2.87 15.38 3.89
C LYS A 99 -1.58 16.12 3.56
N ALA A 100 -0.43 15.46 3.76
CA ALA A 100 0.89 16.01 3.43
C ALA A 100 1.23 15.93 1.92
N GLY A 101 0.31 15.47 1.07
CA GLY A 101 0.55 15.29 -0.36
C GLY A 101 1.53 14.16 -0.69
N LYS A 102 1.83 13.29 0.27
CA LYS A 102 2.64 12.09 0.06
C LYS A 102 1.85 11.02 -0.64
N LEU A 103 2.52 10.10 -1.34
CA LEU A 103 1.86 9.06 -2.09
C LEU A 103 1.23 8.01 -1.17
N VAL A 104 -0.08 7.78 -1.34
CA VAL A 104 -0.84 6.77 -0.62
C VAL A 104 -1.30 5.69 -1.59
N CYS A 105 -0.85 4.46 -1.37
CA CYS A 105 -1.08 3.35 -2.26
C CYS A 105 -1.82 2.23 -1.51
N ALA A 106 -2.92 1.73 -2.08
CA ALA A 106 -3.67 0.64 -1.47
C ALA A 106 -4.23 -0.30 -2.53
N ILE A 107 -4.27 -1.60 -2.22
CA ILE A 107 -4.69 -2.61 -3.19
C ILE A 107 -5.72 -3.57 -2.59
N CYS A 108 -6.57 -4.15 -3.44
CA CYS A 108 -7.53 -5.20 -3.08
C CYS A 108 -8.60 -4.67 -2.11
N ALA A 109 -8.70 -5.23 -0.90
CA ALA A 109 -9.65 -4.78 0.11
C ALA A 109 -9.21 -3.47 0.81
N ALA A 110 -7.91 -3.12 0.78
CA ALA A 110 -7.38 -2.01 1.57
C ALA A 110 -7.97 -0.63 1.20
N PRO A 111 -8.30 -0.28 -0.05
CA PRO A 111 -9.00 0.97 -0.35
C PRO A 111 -10.31 1.10 0.42
N ALA A 112 -11.14 0.06 0.40
CA ALA A 112 -12.45 0.09 1.02
C ALA A 112 -12.42 0.03 2.56
N PHE A 113 -11.44 -0.66 3.16
CA PHE A 113 -11.39 -0.88 4.62
C PHE A 113 -10.43 0.08 5.36
N VAL A 114 -9.37 0.55 4.70
CA VAL A 114 -8.33 1.39 5.32
C VAL A 114 -8.44 2.83 4.84
N LEU A 115 -8.40 3.07 3.50
CA LEU A 115 -8.45 4.43 2.99
C LEU A 115 -9.79 5.11 3.26
N SER A 116 -10.89 4.37 3.27
CA SER A 116 -12.23 4.88 3.62
C SER A 116 -12.32 5.45 5.05
N LYS A 117 -11.39 5.08 5.94
CA LYS A 117 -11.29 5.66 7.29
C LYS A 117 -10.51 6.97 7.34
N THR A 118 -10.05 7.45 6.18
CA THR A 118 -9.31 8.70 6.00
C THR A 118 -10.01 9.57 4.96
N SER A 119 -9.47 10.74 4.65
CA SER A 119 -9.96 11.58 3.55
C SER A 119 -9.37 11.18 2.18
N ALA A 120 -8.62 10.09 2.08
CA ALA A 120 -7.87 9.75 0.87
C ALA A 120 -8.76 9.41 -0.34
N LEU A 121 -9.99 8.96 -0.12
CA LEU A 121 -10.95 8.65 -1.20
C LEU A 121 -11.95 9.79 -1.49
N GLU A 122 -11.89 10.89 -0.74
CA GLU A 122 -12.84 12.00 -0.88
C GLU A 122 -12.71 12.66 -2.26
N GLY A 123 -13.82 12.64 -3.04
CA GLY A 123 -13.86 13.20 -4.38
C GLY A 123 -13.00 12.50 -5.43
N ARG A 124 -12.54 11.28 -5.17
CA ARG A 124 -11.60 10.55 -6.04
C ARG A 124 -12.24 9.34 -6.69
N SER A 125 -11.71 9.00 -7.86
CA SER A 125 -11.86 7.67 -8.45
C SER A 125 -10.90 6.69 -7.80
N TRP A 126 -11.33 5.44 -7.58
CA TRP A 126 -10.50 4.41 -6.97
C TRP A 126 -10.88 3.00 -7.45
N ALA A 127 -9.92 2.09 -7.41
CA ALA A 127 -10.11 0.66 -7.66
C ALA A 127 -9.91 -0.14 -6.38
N GLY A 128 -10.55 -1.30 -6.28
CA GLY A 128 -10.45 -2.21 -5.14
C GLY A 128 -10.96 -3.60 -5.50
N TYR A 129 -10.92 -4.52 -4.54
CA TYR A 129 -11.38 -5.88 -4.77
C TYR A 129 -12.91 -5.89 -4.97
N PRO A 130 -13.40 -6.51 -6.06
CA PRO A 130 -14.83 -6.57 -6.35
C PRO A 130 -15.63 -7.16 -5.18
N GLY A 131 -16.72 -6.50 -4.81
CA GLY A 131 -17.57 -6.89 -3.68
C GLY A 131 -17.14 -6.30 -2.34
N THR A 132 -16.05 -5.49 -2.29
CA THR A 132 -15.66 -4.77 -1.07
C THR A 132 -16.07 -3.30 -1.07
N GLU A 133 -16.53 -2.77 -2.19
CA GLU A 133 -16.83 -1.35 -2.41
C GLU A 133 -17.85 -0.79 -1.42
N GLU A 134 -18.84 -1.58 -1.01
CA GLU A 134 -19.84 -1.15 -0.04
C GLU A 134 -19.23 -0.77 1.33
N ASN A 135 -18.05 -1.33 1.67
CA ASN A 135 -17.34 -0.99 2.90
C ASN A 135 -16.71 0.41 2.85
N ALA A 136 -16.61 1.00 1.66
CA ALA A 136 -16.13 2.37 1.51
C ALA A 136 -17.18 3.43 1.90
N GLY A 137 -18.43 3.02 2.14
CA GLY A 137 -19.50 3.91 2.62
C GLY A 137 -19.74 5.08 1.65
N ALA A 138 -19.53 6.31 2.12
CA ALA A 138 -19.76 7.51 1.30
C ALA A 138 -18.89 7.60 0.03
N PHE A 139 -17.82 6.80 -0.08
CA PHE A 139 -16.90 6.84 -1.22
C PHE A 139 -17.20 5.79 -2.30
N VAL A 140 -18.27 5.02 -2.17
CA VAL A 140 -18.64 3.97 -3.14
C VAL A 140 -18.84 4.50 -4.56
N SER A 141 -19.31 5.74 -4.71
CA SER A 141 -19.54 6.36 -6.02
C SER A 141 -18.27 6.59 -6.84
N GLY A 142 -17.10 6.63 -6.20
CA GLY A 142 -15.81 6.75 -6.88
C GLY A 142 -15.23 5.41 -7.37
N TYR A 143 -15.85 4.28 -7.03
CA TYR A 143 -15.35 2.95 -7.38
C TYR A 143 -15.37 2.67 -8.87
N GLN A 144 -14.26 2.18 -9.42
CA GLN A 144 -14.04 1.87 -10.84
C GLN A 144 -13.84 0.36 -11.02
N ALA A 145 -14.93 -0.38 -11.21
CA ALA A 145 -14.94 -1.84 -11.25
C ALA A 145 -14.06 -2.45 -12.34
N ASP A 146 -13.95 -1.78 -13.50
CA ASP A 146 -13.26 -2.30 -14.69
C ASP A 146 -11.75 -1.99 -14.72
N LYS A 147 -11.26 -1.18 -13.78
CA LYS A 147 -9.87 -0.76 -13.76
C LYS A 147 -8.99 -1.75 -12.99
N ALA A 148 -7.84 -2.11 -13.56
CA ALA A 148 -6.81 -2.87 -12.86
C ALA A 148 -6.22 -2.02 -11.72
N PHE A 149 -5.95 -0.76 -12.00
CA PHE A 149 -5.58 0.25 -11.01
C PHE A 149 -6.13 1.63 -11.42
N VAL A 150 -6.19 2.53 -10.45
CA VAL A 150 -6.53 3.95 -10.62
C VAL A 150 -5.46 4.78 -9.92
N HIS A 151 -4.95 5.80 -10.63
CA HIS A 151 -4.08 6.83 -10.07
C HIS A 151 -4.83 8.16 -10.12
N ASP A 152 -5.17 8.70 -8.96
CA ASP A 152 -5.90 9.96 -8.82
C ASP A 152 -5.20 10.86 -7.79
N GLY A 153 -4.51 11.89 -8.28
CA GLY A 153 -3.72 12.81 -7.47
C GLY A 153 -2.55 12.11 -6.76
N ASN A 154 -2.56 12.12 -5.42
CA ASN A 154 -1.56 11.42 -4.61
C ASN A 154 -2.04 10.05 -4.10
N VAL A 155 -3.05 9.46 -4.74
CA VAL A 155 -3.60 8.17 -4.36
C VAL A 155 -3.52 7.19 -5.54
N ILE A 156 -2.93 6.02 -5.32
CA ILE A 156 -2.92 4.91 -6.28
C ILE A 156 -3.65 3.74 -5.62
N THR A 157 -4.68 3.23 -6.30
CA THR A 157 -5.44 2.08 -5.82
C THR A 157 -5.51 1.00 -6.88
N ALA A 158 -5.59 -0.28 -6.49
CA ALA A 158 -5.66 -1.39 -7.44
C ALA A 158 -6.62 -2.49 -6.97
N ARG A 159 -7.05 -3.33 -7.92
CA ARG A 159 -8.16 -4.27 -7.70
C ARG A 159 -7.80 -5.55 -6.94
N GLY A 160 -6.56 -6.02 -6.99
CA GLY A 160 -6.19 -7.27 -6.33
C GLY A 160 -4.89 -7.89 -6.84
N PRO A 161 -4.53 -9.11 -6.41
CA PRO A 161 -3.19 -9.67 -6.61
C PRO A 161 -2.77 -9.77 -8.08
N GLY A 162 -3.72 -9.99 -9.00
CA GLY A 162 -3.45 -9.99 -10.43
C GLY A 162 -3.03 -8.63 -11.02
N ALA A 163 -3.20 -7.53 -10.27
CA ALA A 163 -2.75 -6.19 -10.63
C ALA A 163 -1.55 -5.71 -9.82
N ALA A 164 -0.97 -6.55 -8.96
CA ALA A 164 0.10 -6.15 -8.03
C ALA A 164 1.36 -5.64 -8.74
N GLU A 165 1.68 -6.24 -9.90
CA GLU A 165 2.80 -5.82 -10.73
C GLU A 165 2.59 -4.43 -11.33
N GLU A 166 1.45 -4.20 -12.02
CA GLU A 166 1.12 -2.92 -12.64
C GLU A 166 1.01 -1.80 -11.59
N PHE A 167 0.37 -2.11 -10.46
CA PHE A 167 0.27 -1.23 -9.30
C PHE A 167 1.66 -0.82 -8.78
N SER A 168 2.55 -1.78 -8.58
CA SER A 168 3.91 -1.53 -8.09
C SER A 168 4.72 -0.69 -9.08
N MET A 169 4.59 -0.96 -10.37
CA MET A 169 5.27 -0.21 -11.42
C MET A 169 4.76 1.22 -11.53
N GLU A 170 3.45 1.46 -11.29
CA GLU A 170 2.91 2.81 -11.23
C GLU A 170 3.46 3.60 -10.03
N ILE A 171 3.66 2.94 -8.87
CA ILE A 171 4.31 3.56 -7.72
C ILE A 171 5.77 3.93 -8.04
N VAL A 172 6.51 3.01 -8.67
CA VAL A 172 7.89 3.28 -9.12
C VAL A 172 7.93 4.46 -10.09
N ARG A 173 7.04 4.49 -11.08
CA ARG A 173 6.95 5.57 -12.07
C ARG A 173 6.71 6.91 -11.40
N THR A 174 5.77 6.96 -10.45
CA THR A 174 5.40 8.18 -9.74
C THR A 174 6.52 8.69 -8.84
N LEU A 175 7.24 7.82 -8.15
CA LEU A 175 8.30 8.23 -7.22
C LEU A 175 9.63 8.54 -7.93
N CYS A 176 9.98 7.76 -8.96
CA CYS A 176 11.32 7.73 -9.55
C CYS A 176 11.36 8.20 -11.01
N GLY A 177 10.21 8.37 -11.65
CA GLY A 177 10.08 8.78 -13.05
C GLY A 177 10.13 7.62 -14.05
N GLU A 178 9.70 7.89 -15.28
CA GLU A 178 9.52 6.90 -16.35
C GLU A 178 10.82 6.14 -16.67
N SER A 179 11.94 6.85 -16.79
CA SER A 179 13.23 6.21 -17.13
C SER A 179 13.68 5.16 -16.12
N VAL A 180 13.41 5.35 -14.83
CA VAL A 180 13.71 4.35 -13.78
C VAL A 180 12.72 3.19 -13.88
N ALA A 181 11.43 3.48 -14.07
CA ALA A 181 10.41 2.46 -14.23
C ALA A 181 10.72 1.54 -15.42
N ASP A 182 11.11 2.08 -16.57
CA ASP A 182 11.51 1.31 -17.75
C ASP A 182 12.72 0.41 -17.48
N LYS A 183 13.72 0.92 -16.76
CA LYS A 183 14.88 0.10 -16.37
C LYS A 183 14.48 -1.06 -15.46
N VAL A 184 13.63 -0.81 -14.47
CA VAL A 184 13.12 -1.87 -13.58
C VAL A 184 12.32 -2.89 -14.37
N LYS A 185 11.38 -2.43 -15.23
CA LYS A 185 10.56 -3.28 -16.10
C LYS A 185 11.44 -4.20 -16.95
N LYS A 186 12.43 -3.65 -17.63
CA LYS A 186 13.37 -4.40 -18.47
C LYS A 186 14.20 -5.40 -17.66
N ALA A 187 14.73 -5.00 -16.51
CA ALA A 187 15.58 -5.86 -15.68
C ALA A 187 14.80 -6.98 -15.01
N ALA A 188 13.53 -6.76 -14.68
CA ALA A 188 12.63 -7.77 -14.12
C ALA A 188 11.92 -8.62 -15.19
N LEU A 189 12.16 -8.35 -16.49
CA LEU A 189 11.53 -9.04 -17.62
C LEU A 189 9.99 -8.96 -17.59
N LEU A 190 9.44 -7.84 -17.12
CA LEU A 190 8.00 -7.62 -17.08
C LEU A 190 7.43 -7.47 -18.50
N ARG A 191 6.20 -7.95 -18.69
CA ARG A 191 5.48 -7.92 -19.98
C ARG A 191 4.91 -6.54 -20.30
#